data_e36aa560a7050b2243a2156bb699ca3b
#
_entry.id   e36aa560a7050b2243a2156bb699ca3b
#
_cell.length_a   1.000
_cell.length_b   1.000
_cell.length_c   1.000
_cell.angle_alpha   90.00
_cell.angle_beta   90.00
_cell.angle_gamma   90.00
#
_symmetry.space_group_name_H-M   'P 1'
#
loop_
_entity.id
_entity.type
_entity.pdbx_description
1 polymer ?
#
loop_
_entity_poly.entity_id
_entity_poly.type
_entity_poly.pdbx_seq_one_letter_code
_entity_poly.pdbx_strand_id
1 'polypeptide(L)'
;MKSPFTQILSPTLSQTDLIAANPAWTRADFNRAVFYISGRLKAQRVQTTALWCEDAALFACAMLAAWHAGARVLLPPNLARENAAWGGTADIWLTDALHEKAFSDGLENKVWDIRTLLEAVPPEAETPADWQIAADSEACLKTSGSSGEAQIMVKTAAQMEAEATALAEAVPFARENPVVVGSVSPQHMYGFTFRFALPLTMGWTLDRPQNVYPETLLAAAAAYEKTLWIASPAVLNRLGEARNWQALQGRVAGIVSAGGVLPEATADLLEQYAVRPFEIYGSTETGVIASRRLGWAWQPFAAVAVGQSEEGALWAESPWTAGRFQTADLIERQAEGFLLLGRRDRIIKFEDKRVSLNQIEHDLLAHEWVADAFCALHPQHKRVAVWAALNAAGIEALREKGRAQVAAALKTHLAATQDTVALPRYWRFAAELPRNTQSKITAADFQTAFTQAQTAPEWRECLSENPTVYRFEGRVPLDLVYFGGHFADFPLVPGVIELQWVRDLAARFDWGSRSIVRVENLKYQQFVRPNDTVSAELKYDAEKGKLTFKLENGEATCASGRIVFGEFEAV
;
A
#
# COMPACT_ATOMS: atom_id res chain seq x y z
N MET A 1 -5.11 -19.64 -24.40
CA MET A 1 -6.07 -20.74 -24.13
C MET A 1 -6.18 -20.84 -22.63
N LYS A 2 -7.39 -20.79 -22.06
CA LYS A 2 -7.59 -20.93 -20.61
C LYS A 2 -7.17 -22.33 -20.17
N SER A 3 -6.28 -22.43 -19.19
CA SER A 3 -5.87 -23.70 -18.61
C SER A 3 -6.31 -23.78 -17.15
N PRO A 4 -6.80 -24.93 -16.66
CA PRO A 4 -7.04 -25.11 -15.25
C PRO A 4 -5.78 -24.75 -14.47
N PHE A 5 -5.95 -24.03 -13.36
CA PHE A 5 -4.82 -23.52 -12.59
C PHE A 5 -3.93 -24.65 -12.03
N THR A 6 -4.56 -25.74 -11.59
CA THR A 6 -3.86 -26.94 -11.12
C THR A 6 -3.05 -27.66 -12.22
N GLN A 7 -3.32 -27.33 -13.50
CA GLN A 7 -2.61 -27.89 -14.66
C GLN A 7 -1.64 -26.91 -15.32
N ILE A 8 -1.32 -25.79 -14.66
CA ILE A 8 -0.51 -24.72 -15.25
C ILE A 8 0.92 -25.14 -15.63
N LEU A 9 1.45 -26.18 -14.99
CA LEU A 9 2.78 -26.75 -15.25
C LEU A 9 2.78 -27.83 -16.33
N SER A 10 1.64 -28.07 -16.99
CA SER A 10 1.49 -29.13 -18.00
C SER A 10 2.51 -28.98 -19.15
N PRO A 11 3.21 -30.08 -19.53
CA PRO A 11 4.11 -30.07 -20.68
C PRO A 11 3.37 -29.90 -22.02
N THR A 12 2.04 -30.08 -22.05
CA THR A 12 1.23 -29.92 -23.26
C THR A 12 0.92 -28.47 -23.60
N LEU A 13 1.14 -27.55 -22.66
CA LEU A 13 1.02 -26.11 -22.92
C LEU A 13 2.23 -25.60 -23.72
N SER A 14 2.03 -24.54 -24.49
CA SER A 14 3.11 -23.93 -25.28
C SER A 14 4.27 -23.51 -24.39
N GLN A 15 5.42 -24.13 -24.58
CA GLN A 15 6.61 -23.92 -23.74
C GLN A 15 7.33 -22.59 -24.07
N THR A 16 7.01 -21.98 -25.22
CA THR A 16 7.58 -20.69 -25.66
C THR A 16 6.77 -19.48 -25.20
N ASP A 17 5.56 -19.68 -24.67
CA ASP A 17 4.74 -18.60 -24.14
C ASP A 17 5.48 -17.88 -23.00
N LEU A 18 5.37 -16.56 -22.94
CA LEU A 18 5.96 -15.79 -21.87
C LEU A 18 5.07 -15.84 -20.62
N ILE A 19 5.67 -16.25 -19.51
CA ILE A 19 5.06 -16.15 -18.16
C ILE A 19 5.37 -14.78 -17.54
N ALA A 20 6.57 -14.23 -17.79
CA ALA A 20 6.96 -12.93 -17.27
C ALA A 20 7.79 -12.13 -18.28
N ALA A 21 7.77 -10.82 -18.11
CA ALA A 21 8.58 -9.86 -18.86
C ALA A 21 9.60 -9.17 -17.92
N ASN A 22 10.66 -8.60 -18.51
CA ASN A 22 11.65 -7.75 -17.84
C ASN A 22 12.32 -8.30 -16.57
N PRO A 23 13.17 -9.33 -16.67
CA PRO A 23 13.59 -10.07 -17.87
C PRO A 23 12.52 -11.07 -18.32
N ALA A 24 12.54 -11.38 -19.62
CA ALA A 24 11.61 -12.35 -20.21
C ALA A 24 11.86 -13.75 -19.61
N TRP A 25 10.75 -14.44 -19.32
CA TRP A 25 10.77 -15.78 -18.77
C TRP A 25 9.75 -16.64 -19.48
N THR A 26 10.23 -17.60 -20.26
CA THR A 26 9.35 -18.52 -20.98
C THR A 26 8.70 -19.54 -20.04
N ARG A 27 7.63 -20.17 -20.46
CA ARG A 27 7.01 -21.26 -19.71
C ARG A 27 7.99 -22.42 -19.48
N ALA A 28 8.85 -22.75 -20.45
CA ALA A 28 9.87 -23.76 -20.28
C ALA A 28 10.83 -23.41 -19.15
N ASP A 29 11.34 -22.17 -19.13
CA ASP A 29 12.25 -21.70 -18.07
C ASP A 29 11.56 -21.67 -16.71
N PHE A 30 10.33 -21.18 -16.69
CA PHE A 30 9.51 -21.12 -15.48
C PHE A 30 9.26 -22.52 -14.90
N ASN A 31 8.80 -23.47 -15.71
CA ASN A 31 8.54 -24.83 -15.27
C ASN A 31 9.81 -25.52 -14.74
N ARG A 32 10.95 -25.36 -15.44
CA ARG A 32 12.24 -25.88 -14.94
C ARG A 32 12.59 -25.35 -13.55
N ALA A 33 12.42 -24.06 -13.37
CA ALA A 33 12.67 -23.41 -12.07
C ALA A 33 11.75 -23.94 -10.98
N VAL A 34 10.44 -24.06 -11.27
CA VAL A 34 9.44 -24.61 -10.33
C VAL A 34 9.83 -26.03 -9.91
N PHE A 35 10.15 -26.91 -10.86
CA PHE A 35 10.48 -28.30 -10.55
C PHE A 35 11.81 -28.44 -9.82
N TYR A 36 12.81 -27.62 -10.17
CA TYR A 36 14.08 -27.59 -9.46
C TYR A 36 13.91 -27.21 -7.98
N ILE A 37 13.21 -26.10 -7.71
CA ILE A 37 12.96 -25.64 -6.32
C ILE A 37 12.10 -26.69 -5.58
N SER A 38 11.07 -27.22 -6.22
CA SER A 38 10.22 -28.28 -5.64
C SER A 38 11.04 -29.52 -5.27
N GLY A 39 11.95 -29.97 -6.16
CA GLY A 39 12.84 -31.10 -5.89
C GLY A 39 13.74 -30.87 -4.66
N ARG A 40 14.22 -29.62 -4.48
CA ARG A 40 15.01 -29.23 -3.30
C ARG A 40 14.18 -29.27 -2.02
N LEU A 41 12.92 -28.78 -2.08
CA LEU A 41 11.99 -28.83 -0.95
C LEU A 41 11.63 -30.26 -0.56
N LYS A 42 11.31 -31.11 -1.56
CA LYS A 42 11.04 -32.55 -1.36
C LYS A 42 12.24 -33.28 -0.73
N ALA A 43 13.45 -33.00 -1.20
CA ALA A 43 14.68 -33.62 -0.66
C ALA A 43 14.93 -33.29 0.82
N GLN A 44 14.53 -32.11 1.27
CA GLN A 44 14.59 -31.69 2.68
C GLN A 44 13.33 -32.00 3.46
N ARG A 45 12.33 -32.65 2.85
CA ARG A 45 11.04 -33.00 3.48
C ARG A 45 10.32 -31.80 4.10
N VAL A 46 10.41 -30.64 3.45
CA VAL A 46 9.76 -29.40 3.88
C VAL A 46 8.24 -29.59 3.87
N GLN A 47 7.60 -29.31 5.00
CA GLN A 47 6.14 -29.38 5.15
C GLN A 47 5.48 -28.00 5.07
N THR A 48 6.22 -26.96 5.47
CA THR A 48 5.73 -25.60 5.51
C THR A 48 6.79 -24.63 4.95
N THR A 49 6.37 -23.75 4.06
CA THR A 49 7.20 -22.63 3.59
C THR A 49 6.56 -21.31 3.96
N ALA A 50 7.35 -20.30 4.32
CA ALA A 50 6.91 -18.91 4.28
C ALA A 50 7.40 -18.28 2.98
N LEU A 51 6.57 -17.49 2.34
CA LEU A 51 6.87 -16.88 1.04
C LEU A 51 6.62 -15.38 1.08
N TRP A 52 7.64 -14.61 0.74
CA TRP A 52 7.52 -13.18 0.54
C TRP A 52 8.48 -12.73 -0.59
N CYS A 53 7.92 -12.14 -1.65
CA CYS A 53 8.68 -11.69 -2.81
C CYS A 53 8.20 -10.31 -3.29
N GLU A 54 9.13 -9.51 -3.77
CA GLU A 54 8.86 -8.26 -4.48
C GLU A 54 8.49 -8.53 -5.94
N ASP A 55 9.14 -9.52 -6.56
CA ASP A 55 8.95 -9.95 -7.95
C ASP A 55 7.76 -10.92 -8.05
N ALA A 56 6.73 -10.55 -8.82
CA ALA A 56 5.53 -11.37 -8.99
C ALA A 56 5.78 -12.72 -9.69
N ALA A 57 6.77 -12.80 -10.58
CA ALA A 57 7.11 -14.04 -11.27
C ALA A 57 7.91 -14.99 -10.36
N LEU A 58 8.80 -14.45 -9.51
CA LEU A 58 9.50 -15.23 -8.49
C LEU A 58 8.52 -15.73 -7.42
N PHE A 59 7.55 -14.88 -7.02
CA PHE A 59 6.44 -15.29 -6.17
C PHE A 59 5.69 -16.47 -6.77
N ALA A 60 5.26 -16.35 -8.04
CA ALA A 60 4.52 -17.40 -8.71
C ALA A 60 5.31 -18.72 -8.82
N CYS A 61 6.60 -18.63 -9.14
CA CYS A 61 7.51 -19.77 -9.21
C CYS A 61 7.65 -20.48 -7.86
N ALA A 62 7.94 -19.74 -6.81
CA ALA A 62 8.12 -20.28 -5.46
C ALA A 62 6.83 -20.87 -4.89
N MET A 63 5.69 -20.21 -5.16
CA MET A 63 4.37 -20.67 -4.74
C MET A 63 4.01 -22.03 -5.36
N LEU A 64 4.17 -22.16 -6.69
CA LEU A 64 3.92 -23.42 -7.38
C LEU A 64 4.94 -24.49 -7.01
N ALA A 65 6.21 -24.14 -6.79
CA ALA A 65 7.23 -25.06 -6.33
C ALA A 65 6.92 -25.67 -4.95
N ALA A 66 6.47 -24.83 -4.01
CA ALA A 66 6.07 -25.26 -2.68
C ALA A 66 4.82 -26.17 -2.74
N TRP A 67 3.80 -25.78 -3.50
CA TRP A 67 2.61 -26.58 -3.69
C TRP A 67 2.90 -27.92 -4.39
N HIS A 68 3.72 -27.90 -5.43
CA HIS A 68 4.17 -29.13 -6.10
C HIS A 68 5.02 -30.03 -5.18
N ALA A 69 5.72 -29.45 -4.21
CA ALA A 69 6.43 -30.21 -3.18
C ALA A 69 5.50 -30.78 -2.10
N GLY A 70 4.24 -30.40 -2.07
CA GLY A 70 3.27 -30.78 -1.05
C GLY A 70 3.37 -29.94 0.23
N ALA A 71 4.08 -28.81 0.18
CA ALA A 71 4.25 -27.93 1.33
C ALA A 71 3.09 -26.92 1.43
N ARG A 72 2.62 -26.67 2.67
CA ARG A 72 1.73 -25.55 2.99
C ARG A 72 2.50 -24.24 2.90
N VAL A 73 1.88 -23.18 2.35
CA VAL A 73 2.54 -21.89 2.17
C VAL A 73 1.95 -20.84 3.11
N LEU A 74 2.77 -20.21 3.95
CA LEU A 74 2.42 -19.06 4.74
C LEU A 74 2.74 -17.79 3.94
N LEU A 75 1.78 -16.88 3.83
CA LEU A 75 1.91 -15.60 3.11
C LEU A 75 1.84 -14.43 4.10
N PRO A 76 2.98 -14.04 4.72
CA PRO A 76 3.03 -12.85 5.55
C PRO A 76 2.68 -11.60 4.73
N PRO A 77 1.80 -10.72 5.24
CA PRO A 77 1.37 -9.54 4.46
C PRO A 77 2.48 -8.49 4.30
N ASN A 78 3.48 -8.50 5.16
CA ASN A 78 4.68 -7.66 5.13
C ASN A 78 5.75 -8.28 6.04
N LEU A 79 6.93 -7.66 6.07
CA LEU A 79 8.07 -8.10 6.88
C LEU A 79 8.17 -7.39 8.24
N ALA A 80 7.09 -6.78 8.73
CA ALA A 80 7.06 -6.29 10.11
C ALA A 80 7.34 -7.43 11.11
N ARG A 81 7.97 -7.09 12.24
CA ARG A 81 8.47 -8.07 13.24
C ARG A 81 7.48 -9.18 13.58
N GLU A 82 6.21 -8.84 13.79
CA GLU A 82 5.16 -9.80 14.13
C GLU A 82 4.85 -10.77 12.98
N ASN A 83 4.83 -10.26 11.74
CA ASN A 83 4.55 -11.06 10.56
C ASN A 83 5.75 -11.91 10.15
N ALA A 84 6.97 -11.37 10.29
CA ALA A 84 8.21 -12.11 10.11
C ALA A 84 8.33 -13.25 11.14
N ALA A 85 7.96 -13.01 12.41
CA ALA A 85 7.92 -14.04 13.44
C ALA A 85 6.91 -15.15 13.11
N TRP A 86 5.71 -14.80 12.59
CA TRP A 86 4.75 -15.79 12.14
C TRP A 86 5.28 -16.62 10.96
N GLY A 87 5.86 -15.99 9.96
CA GLY A 87 6.50 -16.70 8.85
C GLY A 87 7.70 -17.55 9.31
N GLY A 88 8.43 -17.13 10.35
CA GLY A 88 9.51 -17.88 10.98
C GLY A 88 9.08 -19.21 11.63
N THR A 89 7.79 -19.47 11.78
CA THR A 89 7.27 -20.77 12.19
C THR A 89 7.35 -21.84 11.10
N ALA A 90 7.53 -21.44 9.83
CA ALA A 90 7.74 -22.36 8.71
C ALA A 90 9.10 -23.05 8.79
N ASP A 91 9.23 -24.17 8.09
CA ASP A 91 10.50 -24.90 7.97
C ASP A 91 11.53 -24.07 7.20
N ILE A 92 11.09 -23.46 6.10
CA ILE A 92 11.93 -22.66 5.18
C ILE A 92 11.18 -21.39 4.77
N TRP A 93 11.93 -20.28 4.66
CA TRP A 93 11.52 -19.07 3.94
C TRP A 93 12.01 -19.11 2.49
N LEU A 94 11.14 -18.76 1.56
CA LEU A 94 11.47 -18.47 0.17
C LEU A 94 11.29 -16.98 -0.07
N THR A 95 12.35 -16.29 -0.52
CA THR A 95 12.31 -14.84 -0.74
C THR A 95 13.27 -14.42 -1.84
N ASP A 96 13.05 -13.24 -2.41
CA ASP A 96 13.97 -12.53 -3.30
C ASP A 96 14.52 -11.24 -2.68
N ALA A 97 14.22 -11.01 -1.41
CA ALA A 97 14.48 -9.76 -0.68
C ALA A 97 15.36 -9.99 0.56
N LEU A 98 16.49 -10.70 0.41
CA LEU A 98 17.44 -11.00 1.50
C LEU A 98 18.03 -9.75 2.18
N HIS A 99 18.01 -8.59 1.50
CA HIS A 99 18.46 -7.31 2.03
C HIS A 99 17.56 -6.76 3.14
N GLU A 100 16.33 -7.29 3.26
CA GLU A 100 15.41 -6.87 4.29
C GLU A 100 15.89 -7.28 5.68
N LYS A 101 15.89 -6.32 6.61
CA LYS A 101 16.36 -6.50 7.99
C LYS A 101 15.69 -7.68 8.71
N ALA A 102 14.45 -8.00 8.35
CA ALA A 102 13.70 -9.12 8.93
C ALA A 102 14.41 -10.48 8.76
N PHE A 103 15.26 -10.64 7.74
CA PHE A 103 15.98 -11.88 7.46
C PHE A 103 17.37 -11.93 8.07
N SER A 104 17.91 -10.83 8.59
CA SER A 104 19.21 -10.76 9.26
C SER A 104 19.16 -11.08 10.76
N ASP A 105 17.97 -11.13 11.37
CA ASP A 105 17.78 -11.28 12.82
C ASP A 105 17.26 -12.70 13.18
N GLY A 106 18.15 -13.72 13.09
CA GLY A 106 17.87 -15.08 13.62
C GLY A 106 17.12 -16.04 12.70
N LEU A 107 16.90 -15.66 11.42
CA LEU A 107 16.30 -16.53 10.40
C LEU A 107 17.33 -17.06 9.39
N GLU A 108 18.60 -16.73 9.51
CA GLU A 108 19.67 -16.91 8.52
C GLU A 108 19.78 -18.35 7.98
N ASN A 109 19.56 -19.35 8.82
CA ASN A 109 19.66 -20.77 8.43
C ASN A 109 18.38 -21.33 7.78
N LYS A 110 17.30 -20.56 7.75
CA LYS A 110 16.00 -20.99 7.21
C LYS A 110 15.60 -20.25 5.94
N VAL A 111 16.38 -19.27 5.50
CA VAL A 111 16.04 -18.43 4.34
C VAL A 111 16.74 -18.94 3.10
N TRP A 112 15.97 -19.20 2.07
CA TRP A 112 16.46 -19.51 0.74
C TRP A 112 16.18 -18.33 -0.20
N ASP A 113 17.24 -17.78 -0.74
CA ASP A 113 17.14 -16.80 -1.82
C ASP A 113 16.76 -17.50 -3.13
N ILE A 114 15.59 -17.14 -3.65
CA ILE A 114 15.06 -17.71 -4.89
C ILE A 114 15.99 -17.37 -6.06
N ARG A 115 16.60 -16.18 -6.10
CA ARG A 115 17.51 -15.78 -7.18
C ARG A 115 18.75 -16.67 -7.23
N THR A 116 19.34 -16.92 -6.07
CA THR A 116 20.48 -17.85 -5.95
C THR A 116 20.09 -19.29 -6.34
N LEU A 117 18.88 -19.72 -5.99
CA LEU A 117 18.40 -21.05 -6.42
C LEU A 117 18.25 -21.13 -7.94
N LEU A 118 17.81 -20.06 -8.59
CA LEU A 118 17.63 -20.02 -10.04
C LEU A 118 18.95 -20.09 -10.82
N GLU A 119 20.05 -19.57 -10.27
CA GLU A 119 21.37 -19.67 -10.87
C GLU A 119 21.86 -21.14 -10.97
N ALA A 120 21.36 -22.01 -10.10
CA ALA A 120 21.71 -23.42 -10.06
C ALA A 120 20.76 -24.33 -10.86
N VAL A 121 19.74 -23.77 -11.55
CA VAL A 121 18.79 -24.56 -12.36
C VAL A 121 19.50 -25.15 -13.59
N PRO A 122 19.50 -26.49 -13.78
CA PRO A 122 20.11 -27.09 -14.95
C PRO A 122 19.39 -26.67 -16.26
N PRO A 123 20.12 -26.43 -17.36
CA PRO A 123 19.51 -26.04 -18.64
C PRO A 123 18.62 -27.13 -19.25
N GLU A 124 18.90 -28.42 -18.94
CA GLU A 124 18.20 -29.58 -19.47
C GLU A 124 17.52 -30.40 -18.36
N ALA A 125 16.63 -29.76 -17.58
CA ALA A 125 15.83 -30.48 -16.60
C ALA A 125 14.57 -31.04 -17.28
N GLU A 126 14.32 -32.34 -17.12
CA GLU A 126 13.09 -32.99 -17.60
C GLU A 126 11.86 -32.59 -16.74
N THR A 127 10.69 -32.50 -17.40
CA THR A 127 9.43 -32.34 -16.69
C THR A 127 9.09 -33.64 -15.97
N PRO A 128 8.87 -33.63 -14.64
CA PRO A 128 8.50 -34.83 -13.92
C PRO A 128 7.11 -35.37 -14.36
N ALA A 129 6.88 -36.67 -14.19
CA ALA A 129 5.61 -37.29 -14.53
C ALA A 129 4.45 -36.76 -13.66
N ASP A 130 4.75 -36.35 -12.44
CA ASP A 130 3.81 -35.80 -11.43
C ASP A 130 3.77 -34.26 -11.45
N TRP A 131 3.70 -33.65 -12.62
CA TRP A 131 3.74 -32.19 -12.81
C TRP A 131 2.52 -31.43 -12.28
N GLN A 132 1.46 -32.10 -11.86
CA GLN A 132 0.21 -31.47 -11.42
C GLN A 132 0.34 -30.85 -10.02
N ILE A 133 -0.40 -29.78 -9.80
CA ILE A 133 -0.59 -29.20 -8.46
C ILE A 133 -1.78 -29.91 -7.79
N ALA A 134 -1.61 -30.40 -6.57
CA ALA A 134 -2.68 -31.02 -5.82
C ALA A 134 -3.78 -30.00 -5.50
N ALA A 135 -5.04 -30.39 -5.69
CA ALA A 135 -6.20 -29.50 -5.52
C ALA A 135 -6.36 -28.97 -4.08
N ASP A 136 -5.87 -29.71 -3.11
CA ASP A 136 -5.88 -29.41 -1.67
C ASP A 136 -4.61 -28.69 -1.16
N SER A 137 -3.68 -28.34 -2.08
CA SER A 137 -2.50 -27.51 -1.70
C SER A 137 -2.93 -26.19 -1.08
N GLU A 138 -2.36 -25.83 0.08
CA GLU A 138 -2.85 -24.72 0.91
C GLU A 138 -1.93 -23.50 0.87
N ALA A 139 -2.56 -22.32 0.80
CA ALA A 139 -1.98 -21.02 1.10
C ALA A 139 -2.66 -20.40 2.33
N CYS A 140 -1.88 -19.96 3.30
CA CYS A 140 -2.34 -19.32 4.51
C CYS A 140 -2.09 -17.81 4.43
N LEU A 141 -3.15 -17.00 4.33
CA LEU A 141 -3.08 -15.54 4.29
C LEU A 141 -3.41 -14.98 5.68
N LYS A 142 -2.54 -14.17 6.25
CA LYS A 142 -2.77 -13.49 7.52
C LYS A 142 -3.48 -12.16 7.29
N THR A 143 -4.65 -11.98 7.89
CA THR A 143 -5.42 -10.73 7.81
C THR A 143 -5.14 -9.86 9.03
N SER A 144 -5.25 -8.54 8.86
CA SER A 144 -5.17 -7.58 9.98
C SER A 144 -6.49 -7.45 10.72
N GLY A 145 -7.17 -8.50 11.10
CA GLY A 145 -8.51 -8.54 11.69
C GLY A 145 -9.16 -7.20 12.05
N SER A 146 -10.36 -6.94 11.61
CA SER A 146 -11.12 -5.70 11.92
C SER A 146 -11.39 -5.55 13.43
N SER A 147 -11.35 -6.66 14.18
CA SER A 147 -11.49 -6.74 15.64
C SER A 147 -10.17 -6.58 16.41
N GLY A 148 -9.04 -6.39 15.72
CA GLY A 148 -7.71 -6.24 16.33
C GLY A 148 -6.89 -7.51 16.43
N GLU A 149 -7.49 -8.70 16.35
CA GLU A 149 -6.77 -9.97 16.28
C GLU A 149 -6.61 -10.42 14.82
N ALA A 150 -5.37 -10.72 14.43
CA ALA A 150 -5.07 -11.25 13.11
C ALA A 150 -5.66 -12.65 12.94
N GLN A 151 -6.38 -12.87 11.84
CA GLN A 151 -6.92 -14.17 11.47
C GLN A 151 -6.12 -14.80 10.33
N ILE A 152 -6.01 -16.11 10.32
CA ILE A 152 -5.37 -16.86 9.23
C ILE A 152 -6.47 -17.46 8.37
N MET A 153 -6.49 -17.04 7.10
CA MET A 153 -7.41 -17.56 6.10
C MET A 153 -6.68 -18.56 5.21
N VAL A 154 -7.22 -19.77 5.11
CA VAL A 154 -6.66 -20.81 4.25
C VAL A 154 -7.40 -20.80 2.91
N LYS A 155 -6.62 -20.80 1.81
CA LYS A 155 -7.10 -20.95 0.44
C LYS A 155 -6.45 -22.17 -0.19
N THR A 156 -7.23 -23.03 -0.82
CA THR A 156 -6.69 -24.19 -1.54
C THR A 156 -6.45 -23.87 -3.03
N ALA A 157 -5.62 -24.66 -3.69
CA ALA A 157 -5.39 -24.52 -5.13
C ALA A 157 -6.71 -24.69 -5.92
N ALA A 158 -7.59 -25.59 -5.51
CA ALA A 158 -8.92 -25.76 -6.10
C ALA A 158 -9.80 -24.52 -5.95
N GLN A 159 -9.77 -23.87 -4.78
CA GLN A 159 -10.52 -22.62 -4.56
C GLN A 159 -9.99 -21.49 -5.44
N MET A 160 -8.66 -21.37 -5.58
CA MET A 160 -8.06 -20.37 -6.46
C MET A 160 -8.36 -20.65 -7.94
N GLU A 161 -8.41 -21.91 -8.35
CA GLU A 161 -8.82 -22.32 -9.70
C GLU A 161 -10.28 -21.95 -9.99
N ALA A 162 -11.19 -22.22 -9.05
CA ALA A 162 -12.60 -21.89 -9.19
C ALA A 162 -12.82 -20.37 -9.31
N GLU A 163 -12.14 -19.58 -8.45
CA GLU A 163 -12.20 -18.12 -8.48
C GLU A 163 -11.64 -17.56 -9.80
N ALA A 164 -10.44 -18.00 -10.20
CA ALA A 164 -9.80 -17.55 -11.44
C ALA A 164 -10.63 -17.92 -12.68
N THR A 165 -11.27 -19.09 -12.69
CA THR A 165 -12.14 -19.53 -13.78
C THR A 165 -13.38 -18.64 -13.90
N ALA A 166 -14.05 -18.35 -12.78
CA ALA A 166 -15.21 -17.48 -12.76
C ALA A 166 -14.86 -16.04 -13.21
N LEU A 167 -13.72 -15.51 -12.76
CA LEU A 167 -13.20 -14.22 -13.21
C LEU A 167 -12.86 -14.22 -14.70
N ALA A 168 -12.23 -15.27 -15.21
CA ALA A 168 -11.87 -15.41 -16.61
C ALA A 168 -13.08 -15.38 -17.56
N GLU A 169 -14.27 -15.70 -17.06
CA GLU A 169 -15.54 -15.62 -17.80
C GLU A 169 -16.17 -14.23 -17.72
N ALA A 170 -15.99 -13.55 -16.60
CA ALA A 170 -16.65 -12.29 -16.29
C ALA A 170 -15.90 -11.04 -16.74
N VAL A 171 -14.53 -11.08 -16.77
CA VAL A 171 -13.74 -9.88 -17.07
C VAL A 171 -13.86 -9.43 -18.53
N PRO A 172 -14.13 -8.15 -18.80
CA PRO A 172 -14.43 -7.67 -20.15
C PRO A 172 -13.20 -7.66 -21.09
N PHE A 173 -11.99 -7.72 -20.53
CA PHE A 173 -10.69 -7.67 -21.24
C PHE A 173 -10.05 -9.06 -21.42
N ALA A 174 -10.82 -10.14 -21.27
CA ALA A 174 -10.30 -11.51 -21.33
C ALA A 174 -9.59 -11.88 -22.66
N ARG A 175 -9.91 -11.19 -23.76
CA ARG A 175 -9.39 -11.50 -25.10
C ARG A 175 -8.14 -10.69 -25.49
N GLU A 176 -7.73 -9.71 -24.71
CA GLU A 176 -6.67 -8.74 -25.08
C GLU A 176 -5.25 -9.28 -24.89
N ASN A 177 -5.07 -10.42 -24.21
CA ASN A 177 -3.77 -11.04 -23.87
C ASN A 177 -2.74 -10.01 -23.33
N PRO A 178 -3.06 -9.25 -22.28
CA PRO A 178 -2.25 -8.14 -21.80
C PRO A 178 -1.05 -8.62 -20.98
N VAL A 179 -0.05 -7.72 -20.82
CA VAL A 179 0.92 -7.81 -19.73
C VAL A 179 0.28 -7.24 -18.45
N VAL A 180 0.31 -8.01 -17.37
CA VAL A 180 -0.31 -7.64 -16.09
C VAL A 180 0.66 -6.79 -15.27
N VAL A 181 0.38 -5.50 -15.17
CA VAL A 181 1.14 -4.52 -14.41
C VAL A 181 0.40 -4.22 -13.10
N GLY A 182 1.08 -4.29 -11.95
CA GLY A 182 0.36 -4.17 -10.69
C GLY A 182 1.03 -3.32 -9.61
N SER A 183 0.19 -2.59 -8.86
CA SER A 183 0.61 -1.83 -7.68
C SER A 183 0.41 -2.59 -6.37
N VAL A 184 -0.21 -3.77 -6.42
CA VAL A 184 -0.53 -4.58 -5.25
C VAL A 184 0.41 -5.78 -5.11
N SER A 185 0.72 -6.15 -3.88
CA SER A 185 1.58 -7.29 -3.58
C SER A 185 0.85 -8.61 -3.85
N PRO A 186 1.52 -9.62 -4.46
CA PRO A 186 0.94 -10.95 -4.67
C PRO A 186 0.72 -11.76 -3.38
N GLN A 187 1.30 -11.35 -2.24
CA GLN A 187 1.09 -11.97 -0.92
C GLN A 187 -0.28 -11.62 -0.31
N HIS A 188 -1.00 -10.62 -0.84
CA HIS A 188 -2.34 -10.26 -0.39
C HIS A 188 -3.41 -10.88 -1.30
N MET A 189 -4.60 -11.16 -0.78
CA MET A 189 -5.67 -11.81 -1.52
C MET A 189 -5.93 -11.14 -2.89
N TYR A 190 -5.97 -9.81 -2.94
CA TYR A 190 -6.17 -9.08 -4.19
C TYR A 190 -5.07 -9.37 -5.22
N GLY A 191 -3.79 -9.27 -4.82
CA GLY A 191 -2.67 -9.61 -5.70
C GLY A 191 -2.56 -11.13 -5.94
N PHE A 192 -2.90 -11.96 -4.95
CA PHE A 192 -2.90 -13.41 -5.08
C PHE A 192 -3.89 -13.88 -6.17
N THR A 193 -5.06 -13.24 -6.23
CA THR A 193 -6.01 -13.51 -7.32
C THR A 193 -5.56 -12.89 -8.64
N PHE A 194 -5.23 -11.58 -8.68
CA PHE A 194 -5.10 -10.82 -9.94
C PHE A 194 -3.65 -10.67 -10.45
N ARG A 195 -2.62 -10.98 -9.65
CA ARG A 195 -1.21 -11.01 -10.07
C ARG A 195 -0.59 -12.40 -10.02
N PHE A 196 -1.37 -13.44 -9.66
CA PHE A 196 -0.90 -14.81 -9.63
C PHE A 196 -1.93 -15.75 -10.28
N ALA A 197 -3.08 -16.05 -9.63
CA ALA A 197 -3.98 -17.10 -10.09
C ALA A 197 -4.61 -16.80 -11.46
N LEU A 198 -5.26 -15.65 -11.62
CA LEU A 198 -5.94 -15.28 -12.87
C LEU A 198 -4.99 -15.13 -14.06
N PRO A 199 -3.84 -14.41 -13.96
CA PRO A 199 -2.91 -14.31 -15.07
C PRO A 199 -2.39 -15.66 -15.55
N LEU A 200 -2.03 -16.55 -14.65
CA LEU A 200 -1.56 -17.89 -15.01
C LEU A 200 -2.66 -18.73 -15.68
N THR A 201 -3.89 -18.68 -15.18
CA THR A 201 -5.06 -19.35 -15.79
C THR A 201 -5.34 -18.83 -17.20
N MET A 202 -5.18 -17.51 -17.41
CA MET A 202 -5.43 -16.86 -18.69
C MET A 202 -4.26 -16.99 -19.68
N GLY A 203 -3.07 -17.37 -19.21
CA GLY A 203 -1.83 -17.35 -19.98
C GLY A 203 -1.34 -15.94 -20.26
N TRP A 204 -1.65 -14.97 -19.39
CA TRP A 204 -1.17 -13.59 -19.48
C TRP A 204 0.25 -13.47 -18.93
N THR A 205 1.00 -12.54 -19.49
CA THR A 205 2.38 -12.28 -19.06
C THR A 205 2.38 -11.37 -17.83
N LEU A 206 3.22 -11.68 -16.84
CA LEU A 206 3.41 -10.87 -15.63
C LEU A 206 4.50 -9.82 -15.84
N ASP A 207 4.20 -8.56 -15.55
CA ASP A 207 5.21 -7.57 -15.20
C ASP A 207 5.67 -7.85 -13.76
N ARG A 208 7.00 -7.91 -13.56
CA ARG A 208 7.58 -8.44 -12.32
C ARG A 208 7.45 -7.50 -11.13
N PRO A 209 7.82 -6.18 -11.25
CA PRO A 209 7.85 -5.26 -10.13
C PRO A 209 6.46 -4.97 -9.54
N GLN A 210 6.45 -4.55 -8.28
CA GLN A 210 5.29 -3.91 -7.67
C GLN A 210 5.38 -2.40 -7.87
N ASN A 211 4.50 -1.86 -8.73
CA ASN A 211 4.50 -0.46 -9.14
C ASN A 211 3.66 0.41 -8.18
N VAL A 212 4.15 0.68 -6.98
CA VAL A 212 3.41 1.37 -5.90
C VAL A 212 3.23 2.88 -6.11
N TYR A 213 3.97 3.47 -7.05
CA TYR A 213 3.88 4.89 -7.39
C TYR A 213 3.21 5.09 -8.75
N PRO A 214 2.42 6.17 -8.93
CA PRO A 214 1.83 6.51 -10.23
C PRO A 214 2.83 6.53 -11.37
N GLU A 215 4.01 7.10 -11.15
CA GLU A 215 5.08 7.24 -12.14
C GLU A 215 5.59 5.88 -12.61
N THR A 216 5.85 4.95 -11.69
CA THR A 216 6.34 3.61 -12.02
C THR A 216 5.25 2.79 -12.72
N LEU A 217 3.98 2.92 -12.30
CA LEU A 217 2.85 2.27 -12.96
C LEU A 217 2.69 2.73 -14.41
N LEU A 218 2.76 4.03 -14.66
CA LEU A 218 2.64 4.61 -16.00
C LEU A 218 3.84 4.24 -16.88
N ALA A 219 5.06 4.26 -16.33
CA ALA A 219 6.28 3.87 -17.05
C ALA A 219 6.24 2.38 -17.45
N ALA A 220 5.85 1.49 -16.53
CA ALA A 220 5.67 0.08 -16.81
C ALA A 220 4.58 -0.14 -17.89
N ALA A 221 3.44 0.54 -17.78
CA ALA A 221 2.37 0.44 -18.76
C ALA A 221 2.79 0.93 -20.16
N ALA A 222 3.59 1.98 -20.25
CA ALA A 222 4.10 2.49 -21.52
C ALA A 222 5.13 1.57 -22.20
N ALA A 223 5.75 0.65 -21.44
CA ALA A 223 6.76 -0.29 -21.96
C ALA A 223 6.16 -1.42 -22.82
N TYR A 224 4.85 -1.68 -22.72
CA TYR A 224 4.19 -2.79 -23.38
C TYR A 224 3.13 -2.32 -24.38
N GLU A 225 2.80 -3.18 -25.34
CA GLU A 225 1.77 -2.91 -26.36
C GLU A 225 0.35 -2.91 -25.74
N LYS A 226 0.08 -3.88 -24.86
CA LYS A 226 -1.18 -4.02 -24.14
C LYS A 226 -0.95 -4.35 -22.68
N THR A 227 -1.60 -3.64 -21.78
CA THR A 227 -1.46 -3.80 -20.34
C THR A 227 -2.80 -3.96 -19.63
N LEU A 228 -2.80 -4.76 -18.58
CA LEU A 228 -3.87 -4.83 -17.59
C LEU A 228 -3.33 -4.28 -16.27
N TRP A 229 -3.96 -3.24 -15.75
CA TRP A 229 -3.54 -2.64 -14.48
C TRP A 229 -4.29 -3.28 -13.31
N ILE A 230 -3.53 -3.75 -12.33
CA ILE A 230 -4.06 -4.24 -11.04
C ILE A 230 -3.65 -3.23 -9.99
N ALA A 231 -4.54 -2.30 -9.66
CA ALA A 231 -4.18 -1.15 -8.85
C ALA A 231 -5.23 -0.82 -7.77
N SER A 232 -4.74 -0.38 -6.60
CA SER A 232 -5.62 0.10 -5.54
C SER A 232 -6.17 1.49 -5.85
N PRO A 233 -7.35 1.85 -5.32
CA PRO A 233 -7.89 3.21 -5.42
C PRO A 233 -6.90 4.28 -4.97
N ALA A 234 -6.09 4.00 -3.95
CA ALA A 234 -5.07 4.93 -3.44
C ALA A 234 -4.00 5.30 -4.49
N VAL A 235 -3.59 4.36 -5.34
CA VAL A 235 -2.64 4.65 -6.43
C VAL A 235 -3.36 5.34 -7.59
N LEU A 236 -4.54 4.85 -7.97
CA LEU A 236 -5.31 5.40 -9.08
C LEU A 236 -5.71 6.86 -8.83
N ASN A 237 -6.11 7.21 -7.62
CA ASN A 237 -6.52 8.58 -7.24
C ASN A 237 -5.37 9.60 -7.32
N ARG A 238 -4.11 9.15 -7.30
CA ARG A 238 -2.92 10.01 -7.43
C ARG A 238 -2.45 10.21 -8.88
N LEU A 239 -3.13 9.61 -9.86
CA LEU A 239 -2.72 9.74 -11.27
C LEU A 239 -2.88 11.18 -11.79
N GLY A 240 -4.06 11.80 -11.64
CA GLY A 240 -4.32 13.19 -12.06
C GLY A 240 -4.22 13.42 -13.58
N GLU A 241 -4.65 14.61 -14.02
CA GLU A 241 -4.67 14.99 -15.46
C GLU A 241 -3.28 15.30 -16.03
N ALA A 242 -2.38 15.83 -15.22
CA ALA A 242 -1.05 16.33 -15.64
C ALA A 242 -0.03 15.21 -15.94
N ARG A 243 -0.49 14.04 -16.38
CA ARG A 243 0.34 12.89 -16.76
C ARG A 243 0.47 12.76 -18.28
N ASN A 244 1.50 12.04 -18.73
CA ASN A 244 1.67 11.75 -20.16
C ASN A 244 0.71 10.63 -20.63
N TRP A 245 -0.57 10.92 -20.66
CA TRP A 245 -1.61 10.00 -21.08
C TRP A 245 -1.51 9.61 -22.57
N GLN A 246 -0.93 10.48 -23.40
CA GLN A 246 -0.73 10.20 -24.82
C GLN A 246 0.14 8.95 -25.04
N ALA A 247 1.14 8.72 -24.20
CA ALA A 247 2.00 7.53 -24.29
C ALA A 247 1.25 6.22 -24.01
N LEU A 248 0.07 6.28 -23.41
CA LEU A 248 -0.74 5.14 -23.00
C LEU A 248 -1.94 4.89 -23.91
N GLN A 249 -2.18 5.79 -24.88
CA GLN A 249 -3.35 5.71 -25.75
C GLN A 249 -3.43 4.34 -26.47
N GLY A 250 -4.55 3.63 -26.26
CA GLY A 250 -4.78 2.30 -26.82
C GLY A 250 -3.96 1.16 -26.21
N ARG A 251 -3.10 1.42 -25.21
CA ARG A 251 -2.25 0.43 -24.56
C ARG A 251 -2.89 -0.20 -23.30
N VAL A 252 -3.85 0.45 -22.69
CA VAL A 252 -4.53 -0.06 -21.51
C VAL A 252 -5.73 -0.89 -21.94
N ALA A 253 -5.65 -2.21 -21.80
CA ALA A 253 -6.73 -3.15 -22.10
C ALA A 253 -7.79 -3.17 -21.00
N GLY A 254 -7.38 -2.95 -19.76
CA GLY A 254 -8.25 -2.92 -18.60
C GLY A 254 -7.57 -2.37 -17.36
N ILE A 255 -8.38 -1.92 -16.42
CA ILE A 255 -7.96 -1.53 -15.06
C ILE A 255 -8.85 -2.29 -14.09
N VAL A 256 -8.25 -3.06 -13.18
CA VAL A 256 -8.95 -3.67 -12.05
C VAL A 256 -8.65 -2.86 -10.81
N SER A 257 -9.69 -2.47 -10.06
CA SER A 257 -9.58 -1.73 -8.81
C SER A 257 -10.29 -2.48 -7.68
N ALA A 258 -9.61 -2.69 -6.56
CA ALA A 258 -10.17 -3.33 -5.38
C ALA A 258 -9.48 -2.86 -4.10
N GLY A 259 -10.06 -3.24 -2.94
CA GLY A 259 -9.48 -2.97 -1.61
C GLY A 259 -9.85 -1.62 -1.02
N GLY A 260 -10.67 -0.83 -1.68
CA GLY A 260 -11.16 0.48 -1.20
C GLY A 260 -12.18 1.08 -2.13
N VAL A 261 -12.71 2.23 -1.76
CA VAL A 261 -13.62 3.01 -2.61
C VAL A 261 -12.82 3.77 -3.66
N LEU A 262 -13.17 3.61 -4.92
CA LEU A 262 -12.65 4.44 -6.00
C LEU A 262 -13.56 5.66 -6.15
N PRO A 263 -13.03 6.91 -6.02
CA PRO A 263 -13.82 8.12 -6.28
C PRO A 263 -14.33 8.15 -7.74
N GLU A 264 -15.57 8.56 -7.93
CA GLU A 264 -16.18 8.63 -9.28
C GLU A 264 -15.39 9.54 -10.22
N ALA A 265 -14.92 10.69 -9.71
CA ALA A 265 -14.07 11.61 -10.49
C ALA A 265 -12.78 10.94 -10.99
N THR A 266 -12.19 10.01 -10.20
CA THR A 266 -11.03 9.23 -10.64
C THR A 266 -11.43 8.20 -11.70
N ALA A 267 -12.57 7.55 -11.55
CA ALA A 267 -13.06 6.60 -12.54
C ALA A 267 -13.35 7.30 -13.89
N ASP A 268 -13.95 8.48 -13.86
CA ASP A 268 -14.22 9.31 -15.04
C ASP A 268 -12.94 9.81 -15.72
N LEU A 269 -11.94 10.24 -14.93
CA LEU A 269 -10.62 10.60 -15.45
C LEU A 269 -9.97 9.42 -16.19
N LEU A 270 -9.99 8.24 -15.59
CA LEU A 270 -9.41 7.04 -16.19
C LEU A 270 -10.18 6.61 -17.45
N GLU A 271 -11.49 6.75 -17.48
CA GLU A 271 -12.30 6.50 -18.67
C GLU A 271 -11.96 7.47 -19.81
N GLN A 272 -11.75 8.74 -19.49
CA GLN A 272 -11.38 9.76 -20.47
C GLN A 272 -10.03 9.48 -21.14
N TYR A 273 -9.02 9.07 -20.36
CA TYR A 273 -7.64 8.95 -20.83
C TYR A 273 -7.18 7.52 -21.14
N ALA A 274 -7.88 6.52 -20.65
CA ALA A 274 -7.56 5.12 -20.81
C ALA A 274 -8.84 4.27 -20.96
N VAL A 275 -9.28 3.62 -19.86
CA VAL A 275 -10.51 2.82 -19.77
C VAL A 275 -11.14 2.95 -18.41
N ARG A 276 -12.48 2.88 -18.34
CA ARG A 276 -13.16 2.85 -17.05
C ARG A 276 -12.77 1.62 -16.24
N PRO A 277 -12.40 1.78 -14.96
CA PRO A 277 -12.01 0.67 -14.11
C PRO A 277 -13.13 -0.37 -13.91
N PHE A 278 -12.72 -1.62 -13.86
CA PHE A 278 -13.53 -2.76 -13.43
C PHE A 278 -13.30 -2.93 -11.92
N GLU A 279 -14.26 -2.46 -11.14
CA GLU A 279 -14.15 -2.51 -9.69
C GLU A 279 -14.55 -3.89 -9.17
N ILE A 280 -13.79 -4.41 -8.21
CA ILE A 280 -14.01 -5.69 -7.53
C ILE A 280 -14.32 -5.46 -6.07
N TYR A 281 -15.38 -6.10 -5.60
CA TYR A 281 -15.72 -6.21 -4.19
C TYR A 281 -15.48 -7.63 -3.69
N GLY A 282 -14.80 -7.73 -2.55
CA GLY A 282 -14.47 -8.96 -1.88
C GLY A 282 -13.55 -8.74 -0.68
N SER A 283 -13.17 -9.81 -0.02
CA SER A 283 -12.28 -9.79 1.13
C SER A 283 -11.35 -11.01 1.11
N THR A 284 -10.40 -11.08 2.04
CA THR A 284 -9.53 -12.26 2.17
C THR A 284 -10.35 -13.51 2.52
N GLU A 285 -11.38 -13.35 3.31
CA GLU A 285 -12.28 -14.42 3.76
C GLU A 285 -13.10 -14.96 2.60
N THR A 286 -13.70 -14.07 1.83
CA THR A 286 -14.67 -14.44 0.78
C THR A 286 -14.07 -14.66 -0.59
N GLY A 287 -12.86 -14.14 -0.86
CA GLY A 287 -12.42 -13.94 -2.23
C GLY A 287 -13.29 -12.88 -2.93
N VAL A 288 -13.38 -12.94 -4.27
CA VAL A 288 -14.23 -12.00 -5.02
C VAL A 288 -15.70 -12.33 -4.82
N ILE A 289 -16.52 -11.31 -4.62
CA ILE A 289 -17.98 -11.45 -4.46
C ILE A 289 -18.72 -10.84 -5.65
N ALA A 290 -18.41 -9.60 -5.99
CA ALA A 290 -19.13 -8.82 -6.97
C ALA A 290 -18.20 -7.88 -7.74
N SER A 291 -18.69 -7.39 -8.86
CA SER A 291 -18.02 -6.38 -9.66
C SER A 291 -18.94 -5.21 -9.95
N ARG A 292 -18.33 -4.09 -10.32
CA ARG A 292 -19.01 -2.88 -10.75
C ARG A 292 -18.20 -2.22 -11.86
N ARG A 293 -18.85 -1.68 -12.87
CA ARG A 293 -18.21 -0.90 -13.93
C ARG A 293 -18.92 0.43 -14.16
N LEU A 294 -20.25 0.42 -14.10
CA LEU A 294 -21.10 1.57 -14.25
C LEU A 294 -22.20 1.52 -13.17
N GLY A 295 -22.59 2.69 -12.68
CA GLY A 295 -23.63 2.79 -11.67
C GLY A 295 -23.15 2.47 -10.25
N TRP A 296 -24.10 2.38 -9.32
CA TRP A 296 -23.81 2.26 -7.88
C TRP A 296 -23.93 0.82 -7.36
N ALA A 297 -24.72 -0.03 -8.06
CA ALA A 297 -25.00 -1.38 -7.60
C ALA A 297 -23.88 -2.36 -7.96
N TRP A 298 -23.48 -3.14 -6.98
CA TRP A 298 -22.54 -4.24 -7.13
C TRP A 298 -23.26 -5.47 -7.70
N GLN A 299 -22.72 -6.01 -8.77
CA GLN A 299 -23.24 -7.19 -9.45
C GLN A 299 -22.49 -8.44 -8.96
N PRO A 300 -23.13 -9.38 -8.26
CA PRO A 300 -22.50 -10.63 -7.86
C PRO A 300 -22.01 -11.43 -9.07
N PHE A 301 -20.85 -12.08 -8.96
CA PHE A 301 -20.44 -13.06 -9.97
C PHE A 301 -21.43 -14.23 -10.03
N ALA A 302 -21.59 -14.82 -11.21
CA ALA A 302 -22.60 -15.87 -11.45
C ALA A 302 -22.50 -17.07 -10.48
N ALA A 303 -21.26 -17.40 -10.04
CA ALA A 303 -21.00 -18.47 -9.08
C ALA A 303 -21.13 -18.05 -7.61
N VAL A 304 -21.48 -16.79 -7.32
CA VAL A 304 -21.58 -16.26 -5.95
C VAL A 304 -23.04 -16.08 -5.54
N ALA A 305 -23.48 -16.82 -4.55
CA ALA A 305 -24.72 -16.55 -3.85
C ALA A 305 -24.52 -15.46 -2.79
N VAL A 306 -25.37 -14.45 -2.80
CA VAL A 306 -25.37 -13.38 -1.80
C VAL A 306 -26.73 -13.22 -1.17
N GLY A 307 -26.74 -12.79 0.08
CA GLY A 307 -27.97 -12.42 0.78
C GLY A 307 -27.68 -11.50 1.95
N GLN A 308 -28.72 -11.20 2.70
CA GLN A 308 -28.70 -10.26 3.80
C GLN A 308 -29.18 -10.94 5.08
N SER A 309 -28.49 -10.69 6.19
CA SER A 309 -28.92 -11.11 7.52
C SER A 309 -30.08 -10.23 8.02
N GLU A 310 -30.73 -10.63 9.10
CA GLU A 310 -31.78 -9.84 9.77
C GLU A 310 -31.28 -8.44 10.19
N GLU A 311 -29.99 -8.32 10.47
CA GLU A 311 -29.33 -7.06 10.84
C GLU A 311 -28.87 -6.22 9.63
N GLY A 312 -29.15 -6.67 8.42
CA GLY A 312 -28.79 -5.96 7.18
C GLY A 312 -27.38 -6.25 6.66
N ALA A 313 -26.64 -7.17 7.26
CA ALA A 313 -25.27 -7.48 6.84
C ALA A 313 -25.24 -8.52 5.71
N LEU A 314 -24.32 -8.34 4.76
CA LEU A 314 -24.10 -9.23 3.63
C LEU A 314 -23.55 -10.58 4.09
N TRP A 315 -24.10 -11.67 3.57
CA TRP A 315 -23.41 -12.96 3.53
C TRP A 315 -23.15 -13.37 2.09
N ALA A 316 -22.05 -14.09 1.88
CA ALA A 316 -21.65 -14.61 0.59
C ALA A 316 -21.27 -16.10 0.70
N GLU A 317 -21.54 -16.84 -0.37
CA GLU A 317 -21.19 -18.25 -0.53
C GLU A 317 -20.79 -18.51 -1.98
N SER A 318 -19.68 -19.19 -2.20
CA SER A 318 -19.13 -19.50 -3.51
C SER A 318 -18.27 -20.75 -3.48
N PRO A 319 -17.89 -21.33 -4.64
CA PRO A 319 -16.96 -22.48 -4.69
C PRO A 319 -15.56 -22.19 -4.09
N TRP A 320 -15.18 -20.93 -3.92
CA TRP A 320 -13.89 -20.51 -3.34
C TRP A 320 -14.00 -19.97 -1.92
N THR A 321 -15.18 -20.05 -1.30
CA THR A 321 -15.36 -19.83 0.13
C THR A 321 -15.47 -21.18 0.86
N ALA A 322 -15.13 -21.20 2.13
CA ALA A 322 -15.36 -22.38 2.99
C ALA A 322 -16.82 -22.40 3.50
N GLY A 323 -17.79 -22.49 2.59
CA GLY A 323 -19.20 -22.35 2.90
C GLY A 323 -19.67 -20.90 2.98
N ARG A 324 -20.84 -20.69 3.60
CA ARG A 324 -21.42 -19.35 3.76
C ARG A 324 -20.62 -18.52 4.77
N PHE A 325 -20.15 -17.35 4.32
CA PHE A 325 -19.43 -16.41 5.17
C PHE A 325 -20.27 -15.16 5.43
N GLN A 326 -20.46 -14.80 6.72
CA GLN A 326 -21.14 -13.59 7.14
C GLN A 326 -20.14 -12.45 7.24
N THR A 327 -20.31 -11.42 6.42
CA THR A 327 -19.47 -10.22 6.46
C THR A 327 -19.96 -9.21 7.52
N ALA A 328 -19.17 -8.19 7.77
CA ALA A 328 -19.59 -7.02 8.54
C ALA A 328 -20.18 -5.90 7.66
N ASP A 329 -20.21 -6.09 6.35
CA ASP A 329 -20.65 -5.06 5.41
C ASP A 329 -22.17 -5.02 5.33
N LEU A 330 -22.76 -3.85 5.56
CA LEU A 330 -24.19 -3.61 5.43
C LEU A 330 -24.53 -3.33 3.98
N ILE A 331 -25.63 -3.92 3.50
CA ILE A 331 -26.08 -3.75 2.13
C ILE A 331 -27.55 -3.34 2.07
N GLU A 332 -27.90 -2.72 0.94
CA GLU A 332 -29.28 -2.59 0.48
C GLU A 332 -29.46 -3.37 -0.81
N ARG A 333 -30.38 -4.31 -0.81
CA ARG A 333 -30.68 -5.13 -1.99
C ARG A 333 -31.35 -4.28 -3.06
N GLN A 334 -30.88 -4.40 -4.29
CA GLN A 334 -31.47 -3.80 -5.49
C GLN A 334 -32.07 -4.91 -6.38
N ALA A 335 -32.84 -4.51 -7.39
CA ALA A 335 -33.40 -5.45 -8.37
C ALA A 335 -32.30 -6.28 -9.05
N GLU A 336 -31.17 -5.62 -9.34
CA GLU A 336 -29.96 -6.28 -9.87
C GLU A 336 -28.79 -5.94 -8.94
N GLY A 337 -28.44 -6.88 -8.04
CA GLY A 337 -27.30 -6.76 -7.15
C GLY A 337 -27.58 -6.06 -5.81
N PHE A 338 -26.64 -5.25 -5.31
CA PHE A 338 -26.75 -4.59 -4.02
C PHE A 338 -25.91 -3.31 -3.93
N LEU A 339 -26.31 -2.40 -3.05
CA LEU A 339 -25.51 -1.24 -2.64
C LEU A 339 -24.77 -1.55 -1.35
N LEU A 340 -23.52 -1.11 -1.23
CA LEU A 340 -22.77 -1.12 0.03
C LEU A 340 -23.11 0.14 0.83
N LEU A 341 -23.63 -0.05 2.02
CA LEU A 341 -23.98 1.05 2.94
C LEU A 341 -22.87 1.37 3.95
N GLY A 342 -21.82 0.53 3.97
CA GLY A 342 -20.69 0.64 4.90
C GLY A 342 -20.55 -0.59 5.78
N ARG A 343 -19.62 -0.54 6.75
CA ARG A 343 -19.33 -1.68 7.64
C ARG A 343 -19.99 -1.48 9.00
N ARG A 344 -20.55 -2.53 9.56
CA ARG A 344 -21.16 -2.53 10.91
C ARG A 344 -20.16 -2.15 12.00
N ASP A 345 -18.92 -2.58 11.90
CA ASP A 345 -17.81 -2.24 12.82
C ASP A 345 -17.30 -0.79 12.65
N ARG A 346 -17.73 -0.11 11.58
CA ARG A 346 -17.46 1.30 11.27
C ARG A 346 -18.67 2.19 11.56
N ILE A 347 -19.76 1.63 12.12
CA ILE A 347 -20.91 2.38 12.58
C ILE A 347 -20.81 2.56 14.08
N ILE A 348 -20.72 3.80 14.52
CA ILE A 348 -20.69 4.18 15.92
C ILE A 348 -22.05 4.67 16.36
N LYS A 349 -22.40 4.38 17.62
CA LYS A 349 -23.61 4.94 18.25
C LYS A 349 -23.22 6.16 19.06
N PHE A 350 -23.81 7.31 18.70
CA PHE A 350 -23.81 8.51 19.52
C PHE A 350 -25.23 8.83 19.96
N GLU A 351 -25.44 8.75 21.28
CA GLU A 351 -26.80 8.87 21.82
C GLU A 351 -27.70 7.82 21.13
N ASP A 352 -28.80 8.22 20.54
CA ASP A 352 -29.71 7.32 19.81
C ASP A 352 -29.47 7.27 18.30
N LYS A 353 -28.41 7.93 17.80
CA LYS A 353 -28.09 7.99 16.36
C LYS A 353 -26.95 7.04 15.97
N ARG A 354 -27.08 6.43 14.80
CA ARG A 354 -26.05 5.63 14.15
C ARG A 354 -25.28 6.51 13.19
N VAL A 355 -23.96 6.60 13.36
CA VAL A 355 -23.06 7.39 12.53
C VAL A 355 -22.13 6.45 11.76
N SER A 356 -22.19 6.49 10.45
CA SER A 356 -21.29 5.74 9.57
C SER A 356 -20.00 6.55 9.33
N LEU A 357 -18.88 6.04 9.83
CA LEU A 357 -17.57 6.65 9.60
C LEU A 357 -17.17 6.60 8.11
N ASN A 358 -17.55 5.52 7.41
CA ASN A 358 -17.28 5.39 5.97
C ASN A 358 -18.08 6.42 5.15
N GLN A 359 -19.31 6.78 5.58
CA GLN A 359 -20.07 7.82 4.88
C GLN A 359 -19.43 9.19 5.05
N ILE A 360 -18.90 9.48 6.24
CA ILE A 360 -18.14 10.72 6.48
C ILE A 360 -16.89 10.77 5.59
N GLU A 361 -16.15 9.66 5.47
CA GLU A 361 -14.99 9.56 4.57
C GLU A 361 -15.39 9.80 3.12
N HIS A 362 -16.47 9.16 2.67
CA HIS A 362 -16.99 9.32 1.30
C HIS A 362 -17.39 10.78 1.02
N ASP A 363 -18.13 11.40 1.92
CA ASP A 363 -18.55 12.78 1.76
C ASP A 363 -17.35 13.74 1.74
N LEU A 364 -16.31 13.48 2.55
CA LEU A 364 -15.08 14.27 2.53
C LEU A 364 -14.32 14.14 1.20
N LEU A 365 -14.29 12.95 0.60
CA LEU A 365 -13.64 12.73 -0.70
C LEU A 365 -14.34 13.46 -1.85
N ALA A 366 -15.59 13.87 -1.69
CA ALA A 366 -16.31 14.70 -2.65
C ALA A 366 -15.94 16.21 -2.56
N HIS A 367 -15.18 16.63 -1.53
CA HIS A 367 -14.74 18.01 -1.39
C HIS A 367 -13.48 18.29 -2.21
N GLU A 368 -13.46 19.39 -2.96
CA GLU A 368 -12.36 19.79 -3.88
C GLU A 368 -10.96 19.87 -3.25
N TRP A 369 -10.84 19.94 -1.91
CA TRP A 369 -9.56 20.03 -1.20
C TRP A 369 -9.03 18.71 -0.67
N VAL A 370 -9.82 17.64 -0.69
CA VAL A 370 -9.49 16.37 -0.04
C VAL A 370 -9.03 15.34 -1.07
N ALA A 371 -7.85 14.78 -0.86
CA ALA A 371 -7.31 13.68 -1.65
C ALA A 371 -7.60 12.31 -1.02
N ASP A 372 -7.60 12.22 0.31
CA ASP A 372 -7.84 11.00 1.07
C ASP A 372 -8.38 11.36 2.47
N ALA A 373 -9.16 10.47 3.06
CA ALA A 373 -9.71 10.67 4.40
C ALA A 373 -9.81 9.34 5.17
N PHE A 374 -9.59 9.42 6.47
CA PHE A 374 -9.82 8.33 7.41
C PHE A 374 -10.48 8.86 8.67
N CYS A 375 -11.58 8.24 9.08
CA CYS A 375 -12.37 8.63 10.25
C CYS A 375 -12.31 7.54 11.32
N ALA A 376 -12.15 7.93 12.57
CA ALA A 376 -12.31 7.05 13.73
C ALA A 376 -12.75 7.86 14.95
N LEU A 377 -13.00 7.16 16.05
CA LEU A 377 -13.16 7.84 17.33
C LEU A 377 -11.80 8.37 17.81
N HIS A 378 -11.79 9.64 18.25
CA HIS A 378 -10.61 10.21 18.88
C HIS A 378 -10.17 9.35 20.08
N PRO A 379 -8.90 8.95 20.18
CA PRO A 379 -8.44 8.00 21.20
C PRO A 379 -8.79 8.37 22.64
N GLN A 380 -8.82 9.68 22.95
CA GLN A 380 -9.04 10.20 24.29
C GLN A 380 -10.46 10.76 24.51
N HIS A 381 -11.14 11.25 23.48
CA HIS A 381 -12.34 12.05 23.64
C HIS A 381 -13.64 11.37 23.18
N LYS A 382 -13.55 10.16 22.61
CA LYS A 382 -14.69 9.38 22.11
C LYS A 382 -15.65 10.21 21.22
N ARG A 383 -15.10 11.08 20.38
CA ARG A 383 -15.82 11.86 19.36
C ARG A 383 -15.21 11.57 17.99
N VAL A 384 -15.99 11.80 16.93
CA VAL A 384 -15.49 11.61 15.57
C VAL A 384 -14.27 12.50 15.34
N ALA A 385 -13.22 11.89 14.88
CA ALA A 385 -11.97 12.52 14.47
C ALA A 385 -11.66 12.14 13.02
N VAL A 386 -11.14 13.09 12.27
CA VAL A 386 -10.80 12.96 10.85
C VAL A 386 -9.31 13.18 10.64
N TRP A 387 -8.67 12.27 9.99
CA TRP A 387 -7.35 12.43 9.41
C TRP A 387 -7.51 12.58 7.90
N ALA A 388 -7.31 13.79 7.37
CA ALA A 388 -7.49 14.11 5.97
C ALA A 388 -6.16 14.42 5.28
N ALA A 389 -5.91 13.78 4.14
CA ALA A 389 -4.89 14.22 3.21
C ALA A 389 -5.48 15.31 2.31
N LEU A 390 -4.78 16.44 2.23
CA LEU A 390 -5.17 17.55 1.37
C LEU A 390 -4.45 17.43 0.01
N ASN A 391 -5.18 17.70 -1.07
CA ASN A 391 -4.58 17.87 -2.39
C ASN A 391 -3.91 19.26 -2.52
N ALA A 392 -3.35 19.58 -3.68
CA ALA A 392 -2.66 20.85 -3.91
C ALA A 392 -3.53 22.08 -3.58
N ALA A 393 -4.82 22.06 -3.97
CA ALA A 393 -5.75 23.15 -3.69
C ALA A 393 -6.05 23.27 -2.19
N GLY A 394 -6.22 22.15 -1.50
CA GLY A 394 -6.44 22.11 -0.06
C GLY A 394 -5.23 22.56 0.74
N ILE A 395 -4.02 22.20 0.31
CA ILE A 395 -2.76 22.66 0.91
C ILE A 395 -2.61 24.17 0.74
N GLU A 396 -2.91 24.70 -0.45
CA GLU A 396 -2.87 26.15 -0.67
C GLU A 396 -3.93 26.88 0.17
N ALA A 397 -5.15 26.35 0.26
CA ALA A 397 -6.17 26.88 1.14
C ALA A 397 -5.72 26.89 2.61
N LEU A 398 -5.00 25.85 3.07
CA LEU A 398 -4.42 25.79 4.41
C LEU A 398 -3.33 26.84 4.61
N ARG A 399 -2.49 27.07 3.61
CA ARG A 399 -1.43 28.09 3.63
C ARG A 399 -2.00 29.51 3.69
N GLU A 400 -3.09 29.78 2.95
CA GLU A 400 -3.68 31.11 2.84
C GLU A 400 -4.68 31.46 3.94
N LYS A 401 -5.43 30.47 4.43
CA LYS A 401 -6.56 30.68 5.34
C LYS A 401 -6.34 30.08 6.74
N GLY A 402 -5.30 29.28 6.88
CA GLY A 402 -5.02 28.59 8.12
C GLY A 402 -5.89 27.36 8.38
N ARG A 403 -5.40 26.54 9.31
CA ARG A 403 -5.98 25.26 9.70
C ARG A 403 -7.44 25.34 10.16
N ALA A 404 -7.78 26.35 10.94
CA ALA A 404 -9.12 26.51 11.52
C ALA A 404 -10.18 26.73 10.44
N GLN A 405 -9.86 27.54 9.42
CA GLN A 405 -10.79 27.84 8.33
C GLN A 405 -10.97 26.64 7.40
N VAL A 406 -9.90 25.88 7.11
CA VAL A 406 -10.00 24.63 6.34
C VAL A 406 -10.88 23.63 7.09
N ALA A 407 -10.66 23.41 8.38
CA ALA A 407 -11.50 22.51 9.18
C ALA A 407 -12.98 22.97 9.23
N ALA A 408 -13.22 24.28 9.31
CA ALA A 408 -14.58 24.84 9.30
C ALA A 408 -15.28 24.62 7.95
N ALA A 409 -14.57 24.82 6.83
CA ALA A 409 -15.11 24.59 5.48
C ALA A 409 -15.50 23.12 5.28
N LEU A 410 -14.61 22.19 5.62
CA LEU A 410 -14.87 20.75 5.53
C LEU A 410 -16.03 20.32 6.45
N LYS A 411 -16.11 20.88 7.64
CA LYS A 411 -17.23 20.65 8.55
C LYS A 411 -18.56 21.18 8.00
N THR A 412 -18.53 22.34 7.34
CA THR A 412 -19.72 22.92 6.68
C THR A 412 -20.16 22.04 5.51
N HIS A 413 -19.22 21.53 4.72
CA HIS A 413 -19.51 20.58 3.65
C HIS A 413 -20.22 19.32 4.17
N LEU A 414 -19.68 18.71 5.24
CA LEU A 414 -20.29 17.54 5.88
C LEU A 414 -21.68 17.84 6.49
N ALA A 415 -21.92 19.05 6.95
CA ALA A 415 -23.22 19.42 7.55
C ALA A 415 -24.38 19.41 6.54
N ALA A 416 -24.09 19.37 5.23
CA ALA A 416 -25.10 19.21 4.19
C ALA A 416 -25.69 17.80 4.12
N THR A 417 -24.92 16.77 4.54
CA THR A 417 -25.30 15.35 4.43
C THR A 417 -25.32 14.61 5.75
N GLN A 418 -24.64 15.14 6.77
CA GLN A 418 -24.45 14.47 8.06
C GLN A 418 -25.20 15.17 9.18
N ASP A 419 -25.72 14.39 10.11
CA ASP A 419 -26.28 14.90 11.36
C ASP A 419 -25.25 15.68 12.18
N THR A 420 -25.68 16.70 12.92
CA THR A 420 -24.81 17.53 13.76
C THR A 420 -23.97 16.74 14.76
N VAL A 421 -24.50 15.63 15.31
CA VAL A 421 -23.79 14.76 16.26
C VAL A 421 -22.67 13.96 15.59
N ALA A 422 -22.75 13.74 14.26
CA ALA A 422 -21.78 13.03 13.45
C ALA A 422 -20.61 13.92 13.00
N LEU A 423 -20.79 15.24 13.07
CA LEU A 423 -19.78 16.19 12.58
C LEU A 423 -18.47 16.06 13.38
N PRO A 424 -17.33 15.91 12.70
CA PRO A 424 -16.03 15.77 13.32
C PRO A 424 -15.69 16.99 14.20
N ARG A 425 -15.12 16.72 15.37
CA ARG A 425 -14.60 17.76 16.27
C ARG A 425 -13.09 17.87 16.25
N TYR A 426 -12.43 16.81 15.82
CA TYR A 426 -10.97 16.70 15.81
C TYR A 426 -10.49 16.43 14.39
N TRP A 427 -9.52 17.18 13.97
CA TRP A 427 -8.96 17.14 12.62
C TRP A 427 -7.45 16.96 12.68
N ARG A 428 -6.91 16.17 11.78
CA ARG A 428 -5.50 16.13 11.42
C ARG A 428 -5.39 16.28 9.91
N PHE A 429 -4.44 17.10 9.48
CA PHE A 429 -4.17 17.31 8.08
C PHE A 429 -2.78 16.78 7.72
N ALA A 430 -2.67 16.11 6.59
CA ALA A 430 -1.45 15.59 6.03
C ALA A 430 -1.42 15.81 4.52
N ALA A 431 -0.24 15.72 3.90
CA ALA A 431 -0.14 15.68 2.45
C ALA A 431 -0.52 14.30 1.89
N GLU A 432 -0.23 13.24 2.67
CA GLU A 432 -0.57 11.86 2.35
C GLU A 432 -0.90 11.11 3.65
N LEU A 433 -1.81 10.12 3.57
CA LEU A 433 -2.09 9.24 4.70
C LEU A 433 -1.20 7.99 4.64
N PRO A 434 -0.71 7.46 5.79
CA PRO A 434 0.19 6.31 5.85
C PRO A 434 -0.58 5.01 5.63
N ARG A 435 -0.99 4.75 4.40
CA ARG A 435 -1.65 3.49 4.05
C ARG A 435 -0.61 2.39 3.89
N ASN A 436 -0.86 1.27 4.55
CA ASN A 436 -0.02 0.08 4.41
C ASN A 436 -0.19 -0.56 3.01
N THR A 437 0.53 -1.65 2.75
CA THR A 437 0.47 -2.41 1.49
C THR A 437 -0.92 -2.95 1.15
N GLN A 438 -1.84 -3.00 2.13
CA GLN A 438 -3.26 -3.35 1.97
C GLN A 438 -4.16 -2.11 1.78
N SER A 439 -3.58 -0.93 1.55
CA SER A 439 -4.30 0.35 1.48
C SER A 439 -5.09 0.70 2.76
N LYS A 440 -4.69 0.14 3.92
CA LYS A 440 -5.35 0.36 5.20
C LYS A 440 -4.50 1.25 6.10
N ILE A 441 -5.18 2.07 6.91
CA ILE A 441 -4.59 2.79 8.04
C ILE A 441 -4.80 1.96 9.29
N THR A 442 -3.74 1.72 10.05
CA THR A 442 -3.85 0.94 11.30
C THR A 442 -4.41 1.79 12.44
N ALA A 443 -5.00 1.12 13.44
CA ALA A 443 -5.44 1.80 14.66
C ALA A 443 -4.27 2.49 15.40
N ALA A 444 -3.07 1.89 15.33
CA ALA A 444 -1.86 2.44 15.93
C ALA A 444 -1.41 3.73 15.22
N ASP A 445 -1.42 3.78 13.88
CA ASP A 445 -1.08 4.97 13.10
C ASP A 445 -2.04 6.12 13.42
N PHE A 446 -3.35 5.82 13.45
CA PHE A 446 -4.37 6.81 13.80
C PHE A 446 -4.19 7.31 15.24
N GLN A 447 -3.97 6.41 16.20
CA GLN A 447 -3.72 6.78 17.59
C GLN A 447 -2.50 7.70 17.68
N THR A 448 -1.40 7.35 17.04
CA THR A 448 -0.16 8.15 17.00
C THR A 448 -0.44 9.54 16.43
N ALA A 449 -1.13 9.63 15.29
CA ALA A 449 -1.47 10.90 14.67
C ALA A 449 -2.27 11.85 15.59
N PHE A 450 -3.14 11.32 16.45
CA PHE A 450 -3.97 12.13 17.34
C PHE A 450 -3.42 12.33 18.74
N THR A 451 -2.40 11.56 19.16
CA THR A 451 -1.80 11.66 20.51
C THR A 451 -0.40 12.27 20.49
N GLN A 452 0.31 12.20 19.38
CA GLN A 452 1.65 12.78 19.26
C GLN A 452 1.60 14.11 18.51
N ALA A 453 2.32 15.11 19.04
CA ALA A 453 2.47 16.40 18.38
C ALA A 453 3.52 16.32 17.28
N GLN A 454 3.20 16.87 16.11
CA GLN A 454 4.19 17.04 15.04
C GLN A 454 4.99 18.31 15.31
N THR A 455 6.29 18.14 15.63
CA THR A 455 7.19 19.24 16.02
C THR A 455 8.28 19.52 15.00
N ALA A 456 8.51 18.62 14.05
CA ALA A 456 9.55 18.73 13.03
C ALA A 456 9.17 17.93 11.77
N PRO A 457 9.84 18.18 10.62
CA PRO A 457 9.85 17.30 9.48
C PRO A 457 10.41 15.92 9.83
N GLU A 458 9.99 14.89 9.08
CA GLU A 458 10.66 13.60 9.08
C GLU A 458 11.92 13.72 8.22
N TRP A 459 13.06 13.90 8.91
CA TRP A 459 14.33 14.15 8.26
C TRP A 459 14.95 12.86 7.70
N ARG A 460 15.23 12.87 6.40
CA ARG A 460 16.02 11.84 5.71
C ARG A 460 17.43 12.36 5.49
N GLU A 461 18.43 11.57 5.86
CA GLU A 461 19.82 11.87 5.57
C GLU A 461 20.12 11.66 4.08
N CYS A 462 20.80 12.60 3.47
CA CYS A 462 21.24 12.56 2.08
C CYS A 462 22.74 12.29 2.00
N LEU A 463 23.18 11.55 1.01
CA LEU A 463 24.59 11.28 0.78
C LEU A 463 25.36 12.59 0.54
N SER A 464 26.51 12.74 1.20
CA SER A 464 27.43 13.83 1.00
C SER A 464 28.82 13.29 0.62
N GLU A 465 29.43 13.86 -0.41
CA GLU A 465 30.81 13.49 -0.82
C GLU A 465 31.86 13.99 0.21
N ASN A 466 31.52 14.98 1.03
CA ASN A 466 32.38 15.55 2.04
C ASN A 466 32.03 15.00 3.44
N PRO A 467 32.95 14.28 4.11
CA PRO A 467 32.68 13.65 5.41
C PRO A 467 32.45 14.64 6.56
N THR A 468 32.72 15.94 6.37
CA THR A 468 32.45 16.99 7.37
C THR A 468 31.13 17.73 7.12
N VAL A 469 30.40 17.39 6.07
CA VAL A 469 29.13 18.01 5.68
C VAL A 469 28.03 16.97 5.73
N TYR A 470 27.03 17.22 6.55
CA TYR A 470 25.85 16.38 6.71
C TYR A 470 24.65 17.08 6.08
N ARG A 471 23.88 16.35 5.28
CA ARG A 471 22.70 16.89 4.59
C ARG A 471 21.48 16.10 4.95
N PHE A 472 20.40 16.83 5.21
CA PHE A 472 19.09 16.27 5.52
C PHE A 472 18.04 16.95 4.67
N GLU A 473 17.02 16.22 4.31
CA GLU A 473 15.86 16.75 3.62
C GLU A 473 14.59 16.28 4.34
N GLY A 474 13.59 17.15 4.44
CA GLY A 474 12.32 16.80 5.05
C GLY A 474 11.20 17.72 4.59
N ARG A 475 9.97 17.19 4.59
CA ARG A 475 8.78 17.96 4.28
C ARG A 475 8.14 18.47 5.55
N VAL A 476 7.83 19.75 5.60
CA VAL A 476 7.18 20.39 6.74
C VAL A 476 5.75 19.87 6.88
N PRO A 477 5.37 19.25 8.02
CA PRO A 477 4.02 18.75 8.23
C PRO A 477 2.96 19.85 8.09
N LEU A 478 1.77 19.49 7.59
CA LEU A 478 0.65 20.43 7.51
C LEU A 478 0.10 20.83 8.88
N ASP A 479 0.22 19.95 9.86
CA ASP A 479 -0.29 20.11 11.23
C ASP A 479 0.84 20.31 12.26
N LEU A 480 1.92 20.99 11.86
CA LEU A 480 2.99 21.34 12.79
C LEU A 480 2.42 22.14 13.96
N VAL A 481 2.71 21.70 15.18
CA VAL A 481 2.06 22.23 16.41
C VAL A 481 2.23 23.75 16.58
N TYR A 482 3.27 24.31 16.04
CA TYR A 482 3.62 25.74 16.16
C TYR A 482 2.78 26.67 15.27
N PHE A 483 2.11 26.15 14.26
CA PHE A 483 1.26 26.96 13.37
C PHE A 483 0.06 27.59 14.08
N GLY A 484 -0.45 26.94 15.13
CA GLY A 484 -1.57 27.48 15.90
C GLY A 484 -1.25 28.77 16.67
N GLY A 485 0.02 28.99 17.03
CA GLY A 485 0.49 30.15 17.79
C GLY A 485 1.30 31.15 16.98
N HIS A 486 1.64 30.83 15.72
CA HIS A 486 2.48 31.68 14.88
C HIS A 486 1.79 31.92 13.54
N PHE A 487 0.91 32.92 13.56
CA PHE A 487 0.00 33.41 12.54
C PHE A 487 -1.01 32.39 12.04
N ALA A 488 -2.07 32.19 12.81
CA ALA A 488 -3.09 31.17 12.58
C ALA A 488 -3.71 31.21 11.17
N ASP A 489 -3.85 32.40 10.58
CA ASP A 489 -4.39 32.61 9.22
C ASP A 489 -3.31 32.70 8.13
N PHE A 490 -2.04 32.69 8.52
CA PHE A 490 -0.89 32.65 7.63
C PHE A 490 0.21 31.80 8.29
N PRO A 491 0.05 30.48 8.33
CA PRO A 491 0.93 29.62 9.09
C PRO A 491 2.36 29.63 8.54
N LEU A 492 3.31 29.83 9.44
CA LEU A 492 4.75 29.76 9.15
C LEU A 492 5.51 29.19 10.36
N VAL A 493 6.68 28.65 10.10
CA VAL A 493 7.55 28.09 11.14
C VAL A 493 8.23 29.24 11.87
N PRO A 494 8.15 29.31 13.21
CA PRO A 494 8.94 30.27 13.97
C PRO A 494 10.43 30.03 13.77
N GLY A 495 11.23 31.09 13.55
CA GLY A 495 12.67 30.95 13.34
C GLY A 495 13.41 30.23 14.49
N VAL A 496 12.92 30.37 15.74
CA VAL A 496 13.47 29.61 16.88
C VAL A 496 13.27 28.10 16.71
N ILE A 497 12.22 27.67 16.05
CA ILE A 497 11.95 26.25 15.76
C ILE A 497 12.85 25.75 14.63
N GLU A 498 13.15 26.58 13.62
CA GLU A 498 14.14 26.24 12.59
C GLU A 498 15.51 26.01 13.23
N LEU A 499 15.92 26.85 14.18
CA LEU A 499 17.15 26.66 14.95
C LEU A 499 17.09 25.40 15.83
N GLN A 500 15.91 25.10 16.42
CA GLN A 500 15.71 23.88 17.20
C GLN A 500 15.89 22.63 16.32
N TRP A 501 15.35 22.61 15.10
CA TRP A 501 15.55 21.51 14.16
C TRP A 501 17.02 21.27 13.83
N VAL A 502 17.79 22.34 13.60
CA VAL A 502 19.26 22.26 13.40
C VAL A 502 19.95 21.63 14.61
N ARG A 503 19.56 22.02 15.82
CA ARG A 503 20.10 21.47 17.07
C ARG A 503 19.76 19.98 17.20
N ASP A 504 18.51 19.59 16.92
CA ASP A 504 18.05 18.21 17.05
C ASP A 504 18.72 17.30 16.00
N LEU A 505 18.98 17.81 14.79
CA LEU A 505 19.78 17.12 13.78
C LEU A 505 21.25 16.99 14.21
N ALA A 506 21.83 18.04 14.76
CA ALA A 506 23.20 18.01 15.29
C ALA A 506 23.36 17.00 16.42
N ALA A 507 22.35 16.87 17.30
CA ALA A 507 22.35 15.93 18.42
C ALA A 507 22.36 14.44 18.01
N ARG A 508 22.19 14.12 16.72
CA ARG A 508 22.39 12.77 16.19
C ARG A 508 23.87 12.34 16.14
N PHE A 509 24.78 13.27 16.35
CA PHE A 509 26.22 13.07 16.30
C PHE A 509 26.85 13.35 17.68
N ASP A 510 27.92 12.66 18.02
CA ASP A 510 28.60 12.78 19.32
C ASP A 510 29.02 14.24 19.65
N TRP A 511 29.44 14.97 18.63
CA TRP A 511 29.81 16.38 18.79
C TRP A 511 28.63 17.32 19.04
N GLY A 512 27.44 16.95 18.63
CA GLY A 512 26.22 17.78 18.75
C GLY A 512 25.51 17.64 20.11
N SER A 513 25.89 16.66 20.93
CA SER A 513 25.37 16.49 22.30
C SER A 513 26.01 17.47 23.31
N ARG A 514 27.04 18.21 22.90
CA ARG A 514 27.74 19.20 23.75
C ARG A 514 26.85 20.41 24.09
N SER A 515 27.17 21.09 25.18
CA SER A 515 26.51 22.34 25.56
C SER A 515 26.73 23.43 24.51
N ILE A 516 25.68 24.19 24.16
CA ILE A 516 25.78 25.34 23.26
C ILE A 516 26.23 26.55 24.07
N VAL A 517 27.39 27.11 23.72
CA VAL A 517 27.91 28.32 24.36
C VAL A 517 27.26 29.58 23.79
N ARG A 518 27.13 29.66 22.47
CA ARG A 518 26.49 30.78 21.78
C ARG A 518 26.13 30.42 20.33
N VAL A 519 25.26 31.26 19.76
CA VAL A 519 24.91 31.23 18.34
C VAL A 519 25.44 32.52 17.70
N GLU A 520 26.15 32.40 16.58
CA GLU A 520 26.76 33.51 15.85
C GLU A 520 26.11 33.68 14.48
N ASN A 521 26.02 34.93 14.01
CA ASN A 521 25.55 35.27 12.65
C ASN A 521 24.21 34.64 12.25
N LEU A 522 23.31 34.47 13.22
CA LEU A 522 21.99 33.93 12.96
C LEU A 522 21.19 34.88 12.07
N LYS A 523 20.69 34.35 10.96
CA LYS A 523 19.85 35.10 10.01
C LYS A 523 18.65 34.26 9.63
N TYR A 524 17.48 34.89 9.59
CA TYR A 524 16.24 34.36 9.03
C TYR A 524 15.92 35.21 7.81
N GLN A 525 15.70 34.59 6.64
CA GLN A 525 15.60 35.27 5.35
C GLN A 525 14.32 35.00 4.61
N GLN A 526 13.90 33.73 4.53
CA GLN A 526 12.64 33.28 3.89
C GLN A 526 11.79 32.54 4.90
N PHE A 527 10.48 32.66 4.74
CA PHE A 527 9.54 31.89 5.56
C PHE A 527 9.50 30.42 5.15
N VAL A 528 9.43 29.56 6.15
CA VAL A 528 9.12 28.14 5.99
C VAL A 528 7.65 27.91 6.32
N ARG A 529 6.91 27.30 5.39
CA ARG A 529 5.47 27.16 5.45
C ARG A 529 5.01 25.70 5.43
N PRO A 530 3.74 25.40 5.73
CA PRO A 530 3.21 24.05 5.61
C PRO A 530 3.50 23.43 4.23
N ASN A 531 3.94 22.18 4.21
CA ASN A 531 4.29 21.40 3.03
C ASN A 531 5.56 21.83 2.26
N ASP A 532 6.30 22.83 2.73
CA ASP A 532 7.58 23.15 2.13
C ASP A 532 8.57 21.99 2.28
N THR A 533 9.34 21.70 1.25
CA THR A 533 10.46 20.78 1.32
C THR A 533 11.71 21.57 1.73
N VAL A 534 12.22 21.27 2.91
CA VAL A 534 13.39 21.95 3.47
C VAL A 534 14.59 21.03 3.47
N SER A 535 15.74 21.57 3.07
CA SER A 535 17.03 20.92 3.22
C SER A 535 17.83 21.58 4.34
N ALA A 536 18.55 20.78 5.12
CA ALA A 536 19.45 21.25 6.16
C ALA A 536 20.88 20.78 5.83
N GLU A 537 21.79 21.73 5.68
CA GLU A 537 23.21 21.46 5.57
C GLU A 537 23.92 21.82 6.87
N LEU A 538 24.64 20.85 7.45
CA LEU A 538 25.38 20.97 8.69
C LEU A 538 26.86 20.72 8.39
N LYS A 539 27.74 21.72 8.64
CA LYS A 539 29.17 21.60 8.48
C LYS A 539 29.87 21.80 9.82
N TYR A 540 30.45 20.73 10.35
CA TYR A 540 31.14 20.78 11.65
C TYR A 540 32.65 20.94 11.49
N ASP A 541 33.22 21.91 12.20
CA ASP A 541 34.66 22.16 12.34
C ASP A 541 35.08 21.67 13.74
N ALA A 542 35.72 20.51 13.79
CA ALA A 542 36.13 19.88 15.05
C ALA A 542 37.21 20.64 15.80
N GLU A 543 38.13 21.33 15.07
CA GLU A 543 39.23 22.10 15.69
C GLU A 543 38.70 23.32 16.45
N LYS A 544 37.61 23.92 15.92
CA LYS A 544 37.02 25.13 16.50
C LYS A 544 35.78 24.85 17.35
N GLY A 545 35.31 23.62 17.41
CA GLY A 545 34.05 23.26 18.06
C GLY A 545 32.83 24.02 17.51
N LYS A 546 32.81 24.26 16.17
CA LYS A 546 31.80 25.10 15.53
C LYS A 546 31.00 24.33 14.47
N LEU A 547 29.70 24.47 14.53
CA LEU A 547 28.77 24.03 13.51
C LEU A 547 28.31 25.24 12.68
N THR A 548 28.57 25.24 11.39
CA THR A 548 27.92 26.15 10.44
C THR A 548 26.71 25.43 9.84
N PHE A 549 25.56 26.09 9.82
CA PHE A 549 24.36 25.52 9.28
C PHE A 549 23.66 26.41 8.26
N LYS A 550 22.90 25.78 7.37
CA LYS A 550 22.03 26.43 6.39
C LYS A 550 20.76 25.61 6.24
N LEU A 551 19.61 26.26 6.35
CA LEU A 551 18.30 25.69 5.99
C LEU A 551 17.83 26.37 4.70
N GLU A 552 17.37 25.57 3.73
CA GLU A 552 16.94 26.06 2.42
C GLU A 552 15.59 25.46 2.04
N ASN A 553 14.80 26.22 1.31
CA ASN A 553 13.59 25.77 0.61
C ASN A 553 13.84 25.99 -0.90
N GLY A 554 14.14 24.91 -1.62
CA GLY A 554 14.69 24.99 -2.98
C GLY A 554 16.05 25.74 -2.98
N GLU A 555 16.16 26.81 -3.76
CA GLU A 555 17.37 27.65 -3.83
C GLU A 555 17.37 28.78 -2.79
N ALA A 556 16.26 29.00 -2.09
CA ALA A 556 16.11 30.11 -1.15
C ALA A 556 16.58 29.73 0.26
N THR A 557 17.48 30.52 0.83
CA THR A 557 17.94 30.34 2.22
C THR A 557 16.87 30.82 3.19
N CYS A 558 16.37 29.90 4.06
CA CYS A 558 15.42 30.19 5.11
C CYS A 558 16.15 30.68 6.38
N ALA A 559 17.06 29.85 6.90
CA ALA A 559 17.88 30.21 8.05
C ALA A 559 19.36 29.87 7.83
N SER A 560 20.24 30.62 8.42
CA SER A 560 21.66 30.31 8.45
C SER A 560 22.33 30.85 9.72
N GLY A 561 23.43 30.23 10.13
CA GLY A 561 24.16 30.67 11.32
C GLY A 561 25.29 29.74 11.69
N ARG A 562 25.84 29.98 12.86
CA ARG A 562 26.88 29.14 13.47
C ARG A 562 26.54 28.87 14.93
N ILE A 563 26.68 27.60 15.34
CA ILE A 563 26.56 27.20 16.74
C ILE A 563 27.96 26.89 17.25
N VAL A 564 28.33 27.47 18.38
CA VAL A 564 29.59 27.22 19.08
C VAL A 564 29.31 26.31 20.27
N PHE A 565 29.93 25.14 20.26
CA PHE A 565 29.82 24.16 21.34
C PHE A 565 30.93 24.35 22.37
N GLY A 566 30.65 24.00 23.62
CA GLY A 566 31.61 23.93 24.71
C GLY A 566 32.53 22.71 24.59
N GLU A 567 33.53 22.64 25.50
CA GLU A 567 34.36 21.46 25.66
C GLU A 567 33.55 20.28 26.18
N PHE A 568 34.05 19.05 25.97
CA PHE A 568 33.41 17.86 26.57
C PHE A 568 33.47 17.98 28.10
N GLU A 569 32.34 18.13 28.77
CA GLU A 569 32.28 17.78 30.19
C GLU A 569 32.26 16.24 30.24
N ALA A 570 33.38 15.64 30.65
CA ALA A 570 33.44 14.23 30.96
C ALA A 570 32.53 14.00 32.19
N VAL A 571 31.38 13.32 31.99
CA VAL A 571 30.53 12.84 33.06
C VAL A 571 31.14 11.58 33.66
#